data_f867773f31aed8673601ccee98a46e78
#
_entry.id   f867773f31aed8673601ccee98a46e78
#
_cell.length_a   1.000
_cell.length_b   1.000
_cell.length_c   1.000
_cell.angle_alpha   90.00
_cell.angle_beta   90.00
_cell.angle_gamma   90.00
#
_symmetry.space_group_name_H-M   'P 1'
#
loop_
_entity.id
_entity.type
_entity.pdbx_description
1 polymer ?
#
loop_
_entity_poly.entity_id
_entity_poly.type
_entity_poly.pdbx_seq_one_letter_code
_entity_poly.pdbx_strand_id
1 'polypeptide(L)'
;MTKLTRPIHVAVVAAAALAAIAATATGATASHSAAPRSCAFELRIGDVLPFTGDLAAYGANLDRAVKQAVVLQNAALKKAGLTRASVKLVGSEDGQTQASASVEAATKLIKANKANVIIGEMASGATIPMAQSVTIPNNVLLVSPTSSAPQISDLKDKGLVFRAYPSDALQSKVLASAALTKFGKGAKLNVGARNDAFGTALQALFVSEWKRLGGTIGTSLSWNPDQANFDTDAAKLVDGNPAGWVVIDFPDTFEKFTPPLVRSGKWNATKTLGIEALRNAETLDKIGDPVKGLSGSAGSAAGGPAGKAFAAYWKRNVKGAKPWTGFEGTSFDAAMTAFLAAVRTCSSSPAKLKTAMRAVSGPPGLKVTFQNLATGVKAAAAGRDVNYEGAFSPVDFDKHGDIGSAVYEIWRYDGAGKIVSLRTITFRGG
;
A
#
# COMPACT_ATOMS: atom_id res chain seq x y z
N MET A 1 -3.96 -50.69 -60.67
CA MET A 1 -4.14 -50.59 -62.13
C MET A 1 -3.94 -49.15 -62.52
N THR A 2 -2.93 -48.96 -63.27
CA THR A 2 -2.57 -48.10 -64.39
C THR A 2 -2.17 -46.66 -63.99
N LYS A 3 -0.92 -46.39 -63.93
CA LYS A 3 0.20 -46.12 -64.87
C LYS A 3 -0.02 -44.96 -65.83
N LEU A 4 1.01 -44.08 -65.79
CA LEU A 4 1.70 -43.39 -66.89
C LEU A 4 1.17 -41.94 -67.18
N THR A 5 1.94 -40.92 -67.54
CA THR A 5 3.38 -40.71 -67.88
C THR A 5 3.63 -39.20 -67.99
N ARG A 6 4.88 -38.81 -67.83
CA ARG A 6 5.45 -37.48 -68.18
C ARG A 6 5.45 -37.23 -69.68
N PRO A 7 5.68 -36.00 -70.14
CA PRO A 7 7.05 -35.69 -70.53
C PRO A 7 7.57 -34.26 -70.21
N ILE A 8 8.87 -34.20 -70.24
CA ILE A 8 9.85 -33.14 -70.15
C ILE A 8 9.85 -32.31 -71.43
N HIS A 9 10.04 -30.99 -71.31
CA HIS A 9 10.65 -30.21 -72.42
C HIS A 9 11.68 -29.23 -71.83
N VAL A 10 12.88 -29.33 -72.40
CA VAL A 10 14.10 -28.52 -72.23
C VAL A 10 14.13 -27.45 -73.31
N ALA A 11 14.54 -26.24 -72.98
CA ALA A 11 15.21 -25.27 -73.85
C ALA A 11 15.77 -24.11 -73.01
N VAL A 12 17.05 -24.05 -72.75
CA VAL A 12 18.16 -23.41 -73.46
C VAL A 12 18.22 -21.90 -73.37
N VAL A 13 19.08 -21.45 -72.48
CA VAL A 13 20.13 -20.40 -72.42
C VAL A 13 19.95 -19.13 -73.25
N ALA A 14 20.03 -17.99 -72.57
CA ALA A 14 20.81 -16.82 -73.03
C ALA A 14 21.32 -16.02 -71.84
N ALA A 15 22.63 -15.89 -71.75
CA ALA A 15 23.37 -15.09 -70.77
C ALA A 15 23.34 -13.61 -71.18
N ALA A 16 23.06 -12.71 -70.24
CA ALA A 16 23.44 -11.31 -70.37
C ALA A 16 23.96 -10.84 -69.01
N ALA A 17 25.25 -10.61 -68.91
CA ALA A 17 25.92 -10.04 -67.78
C ALA A 17 25.59 -8.54 -67.67
N LEU A 18 25.06 -8.09 -66.53
CA LEU A 18 25.04 -6.71 -66.11
C LEU A 18 25.55 -6.62 -64.69
N ALA A 19 26.71 -6.00 -64.53
CA ALA A 19 27.33 -5.65 -63.25
C ALA A 19 26.44 -4.63 -62.53
N ALA A 20 25.80 -5.02 -61.40
CA ALA A 20 25.17 -4.10 -60.48
C ALA A 20 26.05 -3.93 -59.24
N ILE A 21 26.50 -2.73 -59.04
CA ILE A 21 27.28 -2.24 -57.89
C ILE A 21 26.39 -2.41 -56.66
N ALA A 22 26.79 -3.30 -55.73
CA ALA A 22 26.17 -3.43 -54.44
C ALA A 22 26.60 -2.25 -53.55
N ALA A 23 25.82 -1.24 -53.44
CA ALA A 23 25.91 -0.25 -52.39
C ALA A 23 25.39 -0.88 -51.09
N THR A 24 26.34 -1.31 -50.20
CA THR A 24 26.02 -1.70 -48.84
C THR A 24 25.60 -0.46 -48.06
N ALA A 25 24.28 -0.18 -48.05
CA ALA A 25 23.70 0.74 -47.08
C ALA A 25 23.78 0.10 -45.69
N THR A 26 24.84 0.35 -44.92
CA THR A 26 24.86 0.16 -43.50
C THR A 26 23.82 1.10 -42.90
N GLY A 27 22.60 0.58 -42.70
CA GLY A 27 21.56 1.25 -41.95
C GLY A 27 21.99 1.35 -40.48
N ALA A 28 22.75 2.40 -40.17
CA ALA A 28 22.89 2.83 -38.79
C ALA A 28 21.50 3.22 -38.30
N THR A 29 20.87 2.33 -37.53
CA THR A 29 19.71 2.70 -36.72
C THR A 29 20.19 3.73 -35.72
N ALA A 30 20.12 5.00 -36.09
CA ALA A 30 20.28 6.09 -35.17
C ALA A 30 19.22 5.92 -34.08
N SER A 31 19.63 5.41 -32.94
CA SER A 31 18.85 5.50 -31.71
C SER A 31 18.58 6.99 -31.50
N HIS A 32 17.42 7.45 -31.93
CA HIS A 32 16.95 8.78 -31.62
C HIS A 32 16.83 8.87 -30.10
N SER A 33 17.88 9.29 -29.44
CA SER A 33 17.81 9.83 -28.10
C SER A 33 16.91 11.06 -28.20
N ALA A 34 15.60 10.86 -27.99
CA ALA A 34 14.67 11.97 -27.93
C ALA A 34 15.22 12.94 -26.89
N ALA A 35 15.48 14.20 -27.33
CA ALA A 35 15.88 15.25 -26.41
C ALA A 35 14.87 15.30 -25.25
N PRO A 36 15.33 15.47 -24.00
CA PRO A 36 14.41 15.48 -22.89
C PRO A 36 13.37 16.56 -23.12
N ARG A 37 12.09 16.18 -23.16
CA ARG A 37 10.98 17.15 -23.24
C ARG A 37 11.21 18.19 -22.16
N SER A 38 11.01 19.48 -22.46
CA SER A 38 11.08 20.54 -21.45
C SER A 38 9.97 20.31 -20.42
N CYS A 39 10.25 19.45 -19.45
CA CYS A 39 9.30 19.04 -18.43
C CYS A 39 9.23 20.15 -17.38
N ALA A 40 8.10 20.83 -17.28
CA ALA A 40 7.89 21.92 -16.33
C ALA A 40 6.58 21.66 -15.56
N PHE A 41 6.68 21.45 -14.25
CA PHE A 41 5.52 21.34 -13.36
C PHE A 41 5.92 21.65 -11.91
N GLU A 42 4.97 22.05 -11.11
CA GLU A 42 5.08 22.06 -9.64
C GLU A 42 4.04 21.07 -9.09
N LEU A 43 4.50 19.96 -8.52
CA LEU A 43 3.64 19.01 -7.84
C LEU A 43 3.47 19.45 -6.39
N ARG A 44 2.23 19.73 -5.99
CA ARG A 44 1.87 20.23 -4.66
C ARG A 44 1.20 19.10 -3.88
N ILE A 45 1.95 18.48 -2.99
CA ILE A 45 1.49 17.39 -2.14
C ILE A 45 1.01 17.97 -0.82
N GLY A 46 -0.19 17.62 -0.36
CA GLY A 46 -0.62 17.76 1.01
C GLY A 46 -0.73 16.40 1.65
N ASP A 47 -0.50 16.27 2.95
CA ASP A 47 -0.83 15.05 3.65
C ASP A 47 -1.87 15.26 4.76
N VAL A 48 -2.74 14.28 4.93
CA VAL A 48 -3.73 14.19 5.99
C VAL A 48 -3.45 12.88 6.71
N LEU A 49 -2.86 12.97 7.90
CA LEU A 49 -2.35 11.83 8.64
C LEU A 49 -2.78 11.90 10.11
N PRO A 50 -2.87 10.77 10.83
CA PRO A 50 -3.35 10.74 12.20
C PRO A 50 -2.25 11.16 13.18
N PHE A 51 -2.02 12.46 13.37
CA PHE A 51 -1.08 12.95 14.40
C PHE A 51 -1.66 12.78 15.80
N THR A 52 -2.99 12.79 15.91
CA THR A 52 -3.76 12.45 17.10
C THR A 52 -4.82 11.38 16.80
N GLY A 53 -5.57 10.92 17.79
CA GLY A 53 -6.59 9.88 17.65
C GLY A 53 -6.03 8.45 17.69
N ASP A 54 -6.84 7.47 17.32
CA ASP A 54 -6.61 6.04 17.55
C ASP A 54 -5.34 5.48 16.87
N LEU A 55 -4.85 6.16 15.82
CA LEU A 55 -3.64 5.80 15.07
C LEU A 55 -2.48 6.79 15.28
N ALA A 56 -2.52 7.62 16.31
CA ALA A 56 -1.49 8.62 16.61
C ALA A 56 -0.07 8.03 16.74
N ALA A 57 0.03 6.77 17.12
CA ALA A 57 1.31 6.06 17.18
C ALA A 57 2.10 6.08 15.86
N TYR A 58 1.42 6.26 14.73
CA TYR A 58 2.00 6.19 13.37
C TYR A 58 2.18 7.55 12.69
N GLY A 59 1.29 8.51 12.93
CA GLY A 59 1.17 9.75 12.13
C GLY A 59 2.47 10.49 11.90
N ALA A 60 3.26 10.71 12.96
CA ALA A 60 4.53 11.43 12.85
C ALA A 60 5.57 10.75 11.94
N ASN A 61 5.62 9.41 11.91
CA ASN A 61 6.55 8.69 11.03
C ASN A 61 6.06 8.70 9.57
N LEU A 62 4.75 8.61 9.35
CA LEU A 62 4.16 8.69 8.02
C LEU A 62 4.43 10.05 7.36
N ASP A 63 4.26 11.16 8.10
CA ASP A 63 4.61 12.51 7.65
C ASP A 63 6.12 12.64 7.32
N ARG A 64 6.99 12.11 8.20
CA ARG A 64 8.43 12.09 7.89
C ARG A 64 8.74 11.33 6.60
N ALA A 65 7.98 10.28 6.30
CA ALA A 65 8.18 9.51 5.07
C ALA A 65 7.77 10.32 3.83
N VAL A 66 6.66 11.07 3.89
CA VAL A 66 6.27 12.02 2.82
C VAL A 66 7.33 13.11 2.65
N LYS A 67 7.79 13.72 3.74
CA LYS A 67 8.87 14.73 3.71
C LYS A 67 10.16 14.19 3.09
N GLN A 68 10.54 12.97 3.46
CA GLN A 68 11.72 12.31 2.90
C GLN A 68 11.54 11.99 1.41
N ALA A 69 10.33 11.60 0.99
CA ALA A 69 10.02 11.41 -0.43
C ALA A 69 10.22 12.70 -1.22
N VAL A 70 9.68 13.83 -0.73
CA VAL A 70 9.84 15.16 -1.38
C VAL A 70 11.31 15.55 -1.53
N VAL A 71 12.14 15.29 -0.51
CA VAL A 71 13.60 15.54 -0.59
C VAL A 71 14.24 14.73 -1.71
N LEU A 72 13.98 13.43 -1.77
CA LEU A 72 14.56 12.55 -2.79
C LEU A 72 14.03 12.83 -4.20
N GLN A 73 12.75 13.19 -4.33
CA GLN A 73 12.13 13.60 -5.59
C GLN A 73 12.81 14.82 -6.19
N ASN A 74 13.01 15.88 -5.42
CA ASN A 74 13.70 17.09 -5.88
C ASN A 74 15.17 16.83 -6.21
N ALA A 75 15.85 16.01 -5.41
CA ALA A 75 17.24 15.59 -5.72
C ALA A 75 17.30 14.81 -7.03
N ALA A 76 16.33 13.93 -7.30
CA ALA A 76 16.24 13.17 -8.53
C ALA A 76 15.93 14.04 -9.75
N LEU A 77 15.03 15.02 -9.63
CA LEU A 77 14.75 16.02 -10.67
C LEU A 77 16.02 16.80 -11.05
N LYS A 78 16.74 17.32 -10.05
CA LYS A 78 18.02 18.02 -10.26
C LYS A 78 19.03 17.14 -10.96
N LYS A 79 19.25 15.90 -10.49
CA LYS A 79 20.19 14.94 -11.07
C LYS A 79 19.78 14.48 -12.47
N ALA A 80 18.49 14.50 -12.78
CA ALA A 80 17.95 14.19 -14.11
C ALA A 80 18.02 15.37 -15.10
N GLY A 81 18.35 16.59 -14.64
CA GLY A 81 18.39 17.79 -15.45
C GLY A 81 17.00 18.45 -15.66
N LEU A 82 15.99 18.05 -14.91
CA LEU A 82 14.64 18.61 -15.00
C LEU A 82 14.47 19.82 -14.05
N THR A 83 15.25 20.87 -14.29
CA THR A 83 15.34 22.05 -13.40
C THR A 83 14.10 22.93 -13.37
N ARG A 84 13.14 22.74 -14.29
CA ARG A 84 11.85 23.47 -14.34
C ARG A 84 10.71 22.69 -13.66
N ALA A 85 11.01 21.52 -13.12
CA ALA A 85 10.08 20.72 -12.35
C ALA A 85 10.42 20.77 -10.85
N SER A 86 9.43 20.77 -10.00
CA SER A 86 9.60 20.76 -8.54
C SER A 86 8.46 20.02 -7.83
N VAL A 87 8.74 19.58 -6.61
CA VAL A 87 7.76 19.00 -5.71
C VAL A 87 7.77 19.77 -4.40
N LYS A 88 6.60 20.09 -3.88
CA LYS A 88 6.43 20.79 -2.59
C LYS A 88 5.45 20.02 -1.71
N LEU A 89 5.80 19.81 -0.45
CA LEU A 89 4.83 19.51 0.59
C LEU A 89 4.23 20.85 1.03
N VAL A 90 2.95 21.05 0.74
CA VAL A 90 2.27 22.33 0.94
C VAL A 90 1.50 22.43 2.26
N GLY A 91 1.44 21.34 3.01
CA GLY A 91 0.88 21.25 4.34
C GLY A 91 0.76 19.82 4.80
N SER A 92 0.81 19.66 6.13
CA SER A 92 0.57 18.40 6.84
C SER A 92 -0.52 18.69 7.88
N GLU A 93 -1.65 18.00 7.77
CA GLU A 93 -2.83 18.24 8.60
C GLU A 93 -3.22 17.00 9.39
N ASP A 94 -3.75 17.20 10.58
CA ASP A 94 -4.18 16.13 11.46
C ASP A 94 -5.57 15.60 11.05
N GLY A 95 -5.63 14.35 10.59
CA GLY A 95 -6.89 13.66 10.29
C GLY A 95 -7.55 13.03 11.50
N GLN A 96 -6.85 12.96 12.66
CA GLN A 96 -7.34 12.47 13.95
C GLN A 96 -7.93 11.06 13.92
N THR A 97 -7.69 10.28 12.86
CA THR A 97 -8.40 9.01 12.59
C THR A 97 -9.92 9.21 12.41
N GLN A 98 -10.38 10.46 12.25
CA GLN A 98 -11.79 10.85 12.23
C GLN A 98 -12.22 11.39 10.86
N ALA A 99 -13.43 11.00 10.43
CA ALA A 99 -13.99 11.39 9.13
C ALA A 99 -14.12 12.91 8.98
N SER A 100 -14.68 13.60 9.98
CA SER A 100 -14.91 15.05 9.95
C SER A 100 -13.60 15.84 9.91
N ALA A 101 -12.64 15.50 10.75
CA ALA A 101 -11.33 16.15 10.79
C ALA A 101 -10.58 15.95 9.46
N SER A 102 -10.62 14.76 8.89
CA SER A 102 -9.97 14.45 7.60
C SER A 102 -10.61 15.21 6.43
N VAL A 103 -11.93 15.36 6.42
CA VAL A 103 -12.66 16.17 5.42
C VAL A 103 -12.27 17.65 5.53
N GLU A 104 -12.19 18.21 6.74
CA GLU A 104 -11.76 19.58 6.98
C GLU A 104 -10.30 19.81 6.58
N ALA A 105 -9.41 18.93 7.02
CA ALA A 105 -7.98 18.95 6.70
C ALA A 105 -7.73 18.93 5.18
N ALA A 106 -8.35 17.99 4.46
CA ALA A 106 -8.23 17.91 3.01
C ALA A 106 -8.81 19.13 2.31
N THR A 107 -9.93 19.67 2.80
CA THR A 107 -10.54 20.90 2.26
C THR A 107 -9.58 22.07 2.38
N LYS A 108 -8.93 22.25 3.54
CA LYS A 108 -7.91 23.29 3.77
C LYS A 108 -6.73 23.13 2.80
N LEU A 109 -6.17 21.93 2.70
CA LEU A 109 -5.05 21.63 1.79
C LEU A 109 -5.37 21.93 0.34
N ILE A 110 -6.57 21.61 -0.12
CA ILE A 110 -7.00 21.83 -1.51
C ILE A 110 -7.34 23.30 -1.76
N LYS A 111 -8.15 23.92 -0.91
CA LYS A 111 -8.67 25.28 -1.14
C LYS A 111 -7.65 26.36 -0.82
N ALA A 112 -6.98 26.27 0.33
CA ALA A 112 -6.00 27.27 0.76
C ALA A 112 -4.60 26.97 0.20
N ASN A 113 -4.12 25.74 0.36
CA ASN A 113 -2.75 25.36 0.02
C ASN A 113 -2.59 24.91 -1.44
N LYS A 114 -3.69 24.77 -2.21
CA LYS A 114 -3.69 24.38 -3.62
C LYS A 114 -3.00 23.04 -3.88
N ALA A 115 -3.21 22.05 -3.02
CA ALA A 115 -2.70 20.69 -3.22
C ALA A 115 -3.30 20.05 -4.49
N ASN A 116 -2.46 19.39 -5.28
CA ASN A 116 -2.87 18.59 -6.45
C ASN A 116 -3.04 17.11 -6.07
N VAL A 117 -2.34 16.70 -5.02
CA VAL A 117 -2.29 15.34 -4.50
C VAL A 117 -2.47 15.40 -2.99
N ILE A 118 -3.32 14.53 -2.47
CA ILE A 118 -3.43 14.27 -1.03
C ILE A 118 -2.87 12.88 -0.75
N ILE A 119 -1.92 12.79 0.19
CA ILE A 119 -1.45 11.53 0.77
C ILE A 119 -2.20 11.35 2.10
N GLY A 120 -2.94 10.28 2.24
CA GLY A 120 -3.77 10.07 3.44
C GLY A 120 -5.11 9.41 3.10
N GLU A 121 -5.97 9.26 4.03
CA GLU A 121 -5.73 9.08 5.45
C GLU A 121 -5.24 7.64 5.72
N MET A 122 -4.83 7.35 6.95
CA MET A 122 -4.41 6.00 7.33
C MET A 122 -5.61 5.07 7.51
N ALA A 123 -6.67 5.57 8.17
CA ALA A 123 -7.89 4.81 8.46
C ALA A 123 -8.89 4.84 7.31
N SER A 124 -9.44 3.68 6.95
CA SER A 124 -10.46 3.58 5.88
C SER A 124 -11.72 4.38 6.19
N GLY A 125 -12.13 4.41 7.48
CA GLY A 125 -13.28 5.19 7.96
C GLY A 125 -13.14 6.69 7.78
N ALA A 126 -11.92 7.20 7.66
CA ALA A 126 -11.61 8.60 7.38
C ALA A 126 -11.31 8.84 5.89
N THR A 127 -10.60 7.92 5.24
CA THR A 127 -10.27 8.02 3.81
C THR A 127 -11.51 8.03 2.91
N ILE A 128 -12.48 7.16 3.17
CA ILE A 128 -13.69 7.07 2.33
C ILE A 128 -14.49 8.38 2.33
N PRO A 129 -14.86 8.97 3.48
CA PRO A 129 -15.55 10.27 3.50
C PRO A 129 -14.73 11.40 2.90
N MET A 130 -13.42 11.45 3.17
CA MET A 130 -12.51 12.43 2.58
C MET A 130 -12.48 12.32 1.05
N ALA A 131 -12.43 11.09 0.51
CA ALA A 131 -12.50 10.85 -0.93
C ALA A 131 -13.81 11.35 -1.52
N GLN A 132 -14.93 10.91 -0.98
CA GLN A 132 -16.26 11.17 -1.53
C GLN A 132 -16.68 12.64 -1.42
N SER A 133 -16.35 13.30 -0.30
CA SER A 133 -16.79 14.66 0.00
C SER A 133 -15.83 15.75 -0.50
N VAL A 134 -14.54 15.41 -0.68
CA VAL A 134 -13.52 16.44 -0.95
C VAL A 134 -12.68 16.12 -2.18
N THR A 135 -11.90 15.03 -2.20
CA THR A 135 -10.88 14.88 -3.25
C THR A 135 -11.50 14.57 -4.61
N ILE A 136 -12.49 13.67 -4.69
CA ILE A 136 -13.19 13.33 -5.92
C ILE A 136 -13.97 14.53 -6.50
N PRO A 137 -14.80 15.27 -5.73
CA PRO A 137 -15.51 16.43 -6.23
C PRO A 137 -14.59 17.57 -6.72
N ASN A 138 -13.45 17.76 -6.06
CA ASN A 138 -12.46 18.77 -6.45
C ASN A 138 -11.45 18.29 -7.50
N ASN A 139 -11.62 17.06 -8.01
CA ASN A 139 -10.73 16.44 -9.00
C ASN A 139 -9.26 16.46 -8.54
N VAL A 140 -9.00 16.03 -7.31
CA VAL A 140 -7.66 15.93 -6.70
C VAL A 140 -7.29 14.46 -6.53
N LEU A 141 -6.05 14.09 -6.85
CA LEU A 141 -5.55 12.73 -6.69
C LEU A 141 -5.39 12.42 -5.19
N LEU A 142 -5.94 11.30 -4.77
CA LEU A 142 -5.80 10.75 -3.43
C LEU A 142 -5.00 9.44 -3.48
N VAL A 143 -3.95 9.34 -2.66
CA VAL A 143 -3.22 8.09 -2.47
C VAL A 143 -3.17 7.78 -0.98
N SER A 144 -3.98 6.82 -0.55
CA SER A 144 -3.93 6.37 0.85
C SER A 144 -2.71 5.48 1.09
N PRO A 145 -1.94 5.73 2.16
CA PRO A 145 -0.81 4.90 2.50
C PRO A 145 -1.19 3.53 3.06
N THR A 146 -2.34 3.40 3.72
CA THR A 146 -2.63 2.19 4.51
C THR A 146 -4.10 1.76 4.53
N SER A 147 -5.02 2.56 4.03
CA SER A 147 -6.45 2.20 4.05
C SER A 147 -6.72 0.94 3.24
N SER A 148 -7.29 -0.07 3.88
CA SER A 148 -7.38 -1.43 3.33
C SER A 148 -8.81 -1.93 3.08
N ALA A 149 -9.84 -1.20 3.57
CA ALA A 149 -11.24 -1.62 3.42
C ALA A 149 -11.63 -1.83 1.95
N PRO A 150 -12.33 -2.94 1.61
CA PRO A 150 -12.71 -3.25 0.22
C PRO A 150 -13.60 -2.19 -0.44
N GLN A 151 -14.37 -1.45 0.35
CA GLN A 151 -15.24 -0.37 -0.15
C GLN A 151 -14.48 0.72 -0.92
N ILE A 152 -13.16 0.86 -0.68
CA ILE A 152 -12.31 1.81 -1.42
C ILE A 152 -12.21 1.40 -2.90
N SER A 153 -12.13 0.10 -3.19
CA SER A 153 -12.09 -0.43 -4.56
C SER A 153 -13.37 -0.14 -5.36
N ASP A 154 -14.50 0.05 -4.65
CA ASP A 154 -15.83 0.24 -5.25
C ASP A 154 -16.24 1.72 -5.35
N LEU A 155 -15.35 2.64 -4.94
CA LEU A 155 -15.62 4.07 -5.02
C LEU A 155 -15.83 4.52 -6.48
N LYS A 156 -16.85 5.34 -6.71
CA LYS A 156 -17.04 6.01 -7.99
C LYS A 156 -16.08 7.21 -8.10
N ASP A 157 -14.80 6.92 -8.11
CA ASP A 157 -13.72 7.88 -7.91
C ASP A 157 -13.16 8.49 -9.20
N LYS A 158 -13.67 8.10 -10.36
CA LYS A 158 -13.18 8.53 -11.67
C LYS A 158 -11.69 8.24 -11.90
N GLY A 159 -11.13 7.24 -11.19
CA GLY A 159 -9.72 6.86 -11.21
C GLY A 159 -8.81 7.82 -10.43
N LEU A 160 -9.32 8.51 -9.42
CA LEU A 160 -8.58 9.49 -8.61
C LEU A 160 -8.11 8.94 -7.27
N VAL A 161 -8.57 7.75 -6.86
CA VAL A 161 -8.22 7.14 -5.57
C VAL A 161 -7.31 5.93 -5.79
N PHE A 162 -6.21 5.90 -5.06
CA PHE A 162 -5.22 4.82 -5.07
C PHE A 162 -4.85 4.47 -3.63
N ARG A 163 -4.34 3.27 -3.40
CA ARG A 163 -3.80 2.88 -2.10
C ARG A 163 -2.50 2.09 -2.23
N ALA A 164 -1.50 2.48 -1.44
CA ALA A 164 -0.19 1.85 -1.41
C ALA A 164 -0.11 0.68 -0.41
N TYR A 165 -1.26 0.17 0.03
CA TYR A 165 -1.41 -0.98 0.93
C TYR A 165 -2.45 -1.95 0.38
N PRO A 166 -2.25 -3.27 0.55
CA PRO A 166 -3.16 -4.26 0.00
C PRO A 166 -4.54 -4.24 0.67
N SER A 167 -5.54 -4.68 -0.09
CA SER A 167 -6.93 -4.80 0.40
C SER A 167 -7.09 -5.87 1.47
N ASP A 168 -8.01 -5.65 2.39
CA ASP A 168 -8.47 -6.62 3.40
C ASP A 168 -9.03 -7.91 2.78
N ALA A 169 -9.42 -7.89 1.52
CA ALA A 169 -9.77 -9.10 0.77
C ALA A 169 -8.58 -10.10 0.67
N LEU A 170 -7.34 -9.62 0.71
CA LEU A 170 -6.15 -10.47 0.81
C LEU A 170 -5.80 -10.76 2.27
N GLN A 171 -5.84 -9.77 3.14
CA GLN A 171 -5.48 -9.92 4.54
C GLN A 171 -6.36 -10.93 5.28
N SER A 172 -7.67 -10.94 5.01
CA SER A 172 -8.60 -11.90 5.61
C SER A 172 -8.20 -13.37 5.35
N LYS A 173 -7.72 -13.66 4.15
CA LYS A 173 -7.22 -15.00 3.78
C LYS A 173 -5.95 -15.38 4.55
N VAL A 174 -5.04 -14.41 4.73
CA VAL A 174 -3.81 -14.60 5.53
C VAL A 174 -4.17 -14.86 6.99
N LEU A 175 -5.05 -14.04 7.55
CA LEU A 175 -5.48 -14.12 8.93
C LEU A 175 -6.21 -15.44 9.21
N ALA A 176 -7.10 -15.87 8.31
CA ALA A 176 -7.79 -17.16 8.41
C ALA A 176 -6.82 -18.35 8.27
N SER A 177 -5.82 -18.26 7.39
CA SER A 177 -4.75 -19.26 7.29
C SER A 177 -3.89 -19.33 8.56
N ALA A 178 -3.60 -18.17 9.17
CA ALA A 178 -2.90 -18.11 10.45
C ALA A 178 -3.74 -18.76 11.58
N ALA A 179 -5.05 -18.47 11.59
CA ALA A 179 -5.99 -19.09 12.53
C ALA A 179 -6.04 -20.62 12.36
N LEU A 180 -6.11 -21.11 11.13
CA LEU A 180 -6.09 -22.55 10.85
C LEU A 180 -4.80 -23.23 11.35
N THR A 181 -3.65 -22.57 11.15
CA THR A 181 -2.36 -23.07 11.66
C THR A 181 -2.29 -23.08 13.19
N LYS A 182 -2.87 -22.06 13.83
CA LYS A 182 -2.77 -21.86 15.28
C LYS A 182 -3.77 -22.70 16.07
N PHE A 183 -4.99 -22.83 15.58
CA PHE A 183 -6.12 -23.41 16.32
C PHE A 183 -6.62 -24.75 15.75
N GLY A 184 -6.26 -25.07 14.51
CA GLY A 184 -6.72 -26.27 13.83
C GLY A 184 -8.10 -26.12 13.18
N LYS A 185 -8.43 -27.09 12.31
CA LYS A 185 -9.74 -27.16 11.64
C LYS A 185 -10.85 -27.44 12.68
N GLY A 186 -12.02 -26.83 12.48
CA GLY A 186 -13.16 -27.00 13.39
C GLY A 186 -13.12 -26.13 14.64
N ALA A 187 -12.04 -25.44 14.92
CA ALA A 187 -11.94 -24.62 16.12
C ALA A 187 -13.03 -23.51 16.14
N LYS A 188 -13.57 -23.28 17.34
CA LYS A 188 -14.52 -22.22 17.60
C LYS A 188 -13.79 -20.96 18.04
N LEU A 189 -13.84 -19.88 17.25
CA LEU A 189 -13.21 -18.61 17.56
C LEU A 189 -14.23 -17.55 17.88
N ASN A 190 -13.91 -16.65 18.80
CA ASN A 190 -14.63 -15.40 19.00
C ASN A 190 -13.89 -14.28 18.25
N VAL A 191 -14.66 -13.39 17.62
CA VAL A 191 -14.13 -12.32 16.79
C VAL A 191 -14.71 -11.00 17.27
N GLY A 192 -13.82 -10.07 17.57
CA GLY A 192 -14.19 -8.72 17.97
C GLY A 192 -13.52 -7.69 17.07
N ALA A 193 -14.25 -6.65 16.70
CA ALA A 193 -13.76 -5.59 15.86
C ALA A 193 -14.24 -4.21 16.30
N ARG A 194 -13.47 -3.19 15.99
CA ARG A 194 -13.95 -1.81 16.05
C ARG A 194 -15.06 -1.59 15.02
N ASN A 195 -16.06 -0.78 15.39
CA ASN A 195 -17.23 -0.51 14.55
C ASN A 195 -16.95 0.69 13.62
N ASP A 196 -16.13 0.46 12.60
CA ASP A 196 -15.91 1.40 11.50
C ASP A 196 -15.77 0.66 10.17
N ALA A 197 -15.52 1.40 9.08
CA ALA A 197 -15.41 0.82 7.74
C ALA A 197 -14.29 -0.22 7.59
N PHE A 198 -13.18 -0.07 8.34
CA PHE A 198 -12.09 -1.05 8.36
C PHE A 198 -12.47 -2.28 9.18
N GLY A 199 -12.82 -2.08 10.47
CA GLY A 199 -13.00 -3.17 11.42
C GLY A 199 -14.13 -4.11 11.03
N THR A 200 -15.29 -3.57 10.67
CA THR A 200 -16.47 -4.37 10.29
C THR A 200 -16.26 -5.11 8.96
N ALA A 201 -15.57 -4.50 8.00
CA ALA A 201 -15.29 -5.16 6.72
C ALA A 201 -14.30 -6.33 6.88
N LEU A 202 -13.18 -6.12 7.57
CA LEU A 202 -12.21 -7.18 7.82
C LEU A 202 -12.81 -8.31 8.68
N GLN A 203 -13.65 -7.97 9.67
CA GLN A 203 -14.38 -8.94 10.48
C GLN A 203 -15.25 -9.84 9.60
N ALA A 204 -16.08 -9.25 8.75
CA ALA A 204 -16.97 -10.00 7.86
C ALA A 204 -16.20 -10.92 6.90
N LEU A 205 -15.12 -10.42 6.31
CA LEU A 205 -14.24 -11.18 5.42
C LEU A 205 -13.54 -12.33 6.17
N PHE A 206 -12.99 -12.06 7.36
CA PHE A 206 -12.36 -13.10 8.17
C PHE A 206 -13.36 -14.20 8.54
N VAL A 207 -14.55 -13.83 9.02
CA VAL A 207 -15.62 -14.78 9.39
C VAL A 207 -16.00 -15.67 8.21
N SER A 208 -16.13 -15.10 7.02
CA SER A 208 -16.41 -15.84 5.78
C SER A 208 -15.29 -16.83 5.44
N GLU A 209 -14.04 -16.36 5.44
CA GLU A 209 -12.87 -17.19 5.11
C GLU A 209 -12.65 -18.28 6.17
N TRP A 210 -12.86 -17.97 7.45
CA TRP A 210 -12.71 -18.94 8.53
C TRP A 210 -13.72 -20.08 8.41
N LYS A 211 -14.99 -19.76 8.14
CA LYS A 211 -16.04 -20.76 7.86
C LYS A 211 -15.71 -21.59 6.62
N ARG A 212 -15.21 -20.96 5.56
CA ARG A 212 -14.79 -21.66 4.32
C ARG A 212 -13.68 -22.70 4.59
N LEU A 213 -12.77 -22.40 5.53
CA LEU A 213 -11.72 -23.32 5.97
C LEU A 213 -12.20 -24.39 6.96
N GLY A 214 -13.48 -24.40 7.29
CA GLY A 214 -14.11 -25.37 8.19
C GLY A 214 -14.04 -25.00 9.66
N GLY A 215 -13.73 -23.74 9.99
CA GLY A 215 -13.79 -23.21 11.33
C GLY A 215 -15.21 -22.79 11.74
N THR A 216 -15.43 -22.57 13.02
CA THR A 216 -16.70 -22.10 13.57
C THR A 216 -16.53 -20.78 14.31
N ILE A 217 -17.61 -19.99 14.39
CA ILE A 217 -17.66 -18.73 15.13
C ILE A 217 -18.56 -18.91 16.34
N GLY A 218 -18.03 -18.57 17.52
CA GLY A 218 -18.80 -18.42 18.73
C GLY A 218 -19.46 -17.03 18.76
N THR A 219 -18.77 -16.06 19.37
CA THR A 219 -19.20 -14.66 19.40
C THR A 219 -18.58 -13.90 18.25
N SER A 220 -19.36 -13.08 17.55
CA SER A 220 -18.88 -12.05 16.63
C SER A 220 -19.54 -10.74 17.02
N LEU A 221 -18.76 -9.75 17.44
CA LEU A 221 -19.27 -8.46 17.90
C LEU A 221 -18.39 -7.29 17.41
N SER A 222 -18.99 -6.11 17.35
CA SER A 222 -18.26 -4.87 17.10
C SER A 222 -18.58 -3.86 18.19
N TRP A 223 -17.56 -3.09 18.59
CA TRP A 223 -17.70 -2.03 19.61
C TRP A 223 -17.51 -0.65 19.01
N ASN A 224 -18.17 0.34 19.59
CA ASN A 224 -17.90 1.73 19.28
C ASN A 224 -16.52 2.11 19.83
N PRO A 225 -15.54 2.52 19.00
CA PRO A 225 -14.21 2.91 19.49
C PRO A 225 -14.23 4.14 20.41
N ASP A 226 -15.24 5.01 20.29
CA ASP A 226 -15.36 6.25 21.05
C ASP A 226 -16.07 6.07 22.41
N GLN A 227 -16.46 4.83 22.78
CA GLN A 227 -17.17 4.60 24.04
C GLN A 227 -16.25 4.75 25.26
N ALA A 228 -16.85 5.13 26.40
CA ALA A 228 -16.12 5.43 27.63
C ALA A 228 -15.48 4.19 28.29
N ASN A 229 -16.09 3.01 28.14
CA ASN A 229 -15.51 1.75 28.64
C ASN A 229 -15.92 0.57 27.77
N PHE A 230 -15.19 -0.55 27.95
CA PHE A 230 -15.32 -1.76 27.14
C PHE A 230 -15.68 -2.99 27.96
N ASP A 231 -16.12 -2.86 29.22
CA ASP A 231 -16.37 -4.00 30.10
C ASP A 231 -17.40 -4.96 29.54
N THR A 232 -18.50 -4.44 28.99
CA THR A 232 -19.57 -5.25 28.39
C THR A 232 -19.10 -6.01 27.15
N ASP A 233 -18.34 -5.34 26.27
CA ASP A 233 -17.85 -5.95 25.04
C ASP A 233 -16.75 -6.99 25.34
N ALA A 234 -15.89 -6.71 26.30
CA ALA A 234 -14.89 -7.65 26.77
C ALA A 234 -15.54 -8.91 27.37
N ALA A 235 -16.54 -8.75 28.21
CA ALA A 235 -17.29 -9.86 28.80
C ALA A 235 -17.93 -10.75 27.73
N LYS A 236 -18.58 -10.14 26.72
CA LYS A 236 -19.16 -10.87 25.58
C LYS A 236 -18.11 -11.56 24.73
N LEU A 237 -16.98 -10.88 24.45
CA LEU A 237 -15.93 -11.42 23.60
C LEU A 237 -15.27 -12.67 24.20
N VAL A 238 -15.15 -12.75 25.54
CA VAL A 238 -14.52 -13.90 26.19
C VAL A 238 -15.49 -15.02 26.54
N ASP A 239 -16.77 -14.84 26.30
CA ASP A 239 -17.78 -15.83 26.67
C ASP A 239 -17.81 -17.05 25.74
N GLY A 240 -18.44 -18.15 26.21
CA GLY A 240 -18.66 -19.37 25.42
C GLY A 240 -17.45 -20.27 25.22
N ASN A 241 -16.36 -20.07 25.96
CA ASN A 241 -15.14 -20.90 25.96
C ASN A 241 -14.60 -21.16 24.52
N PRO A 242 -14.19 -20.13 23.78
CA PRO A 242 -13.59 -20.30 22.46
C PRO A 242 -12.20 -20.92 22.54
N ALA A 243 -11.73 -21.52 21.46
CA ALA A 243 -10.33 -21.98 21.31
C ALA A 243 -9.36 -20.78 21.26
N GLY A 244 -9.84 -19.64 20.81
CA GLY A 244 -9.07 -18.37 20.75
C GLY A 244 -9.88 -17.21 20.24
N TRP A 245 -9.22 -16.10 20.06
CA TRP A 245 -9.81 -14.80 19.70
C TRP A 245 -9.14 -14.20 18.47
N VAL A 246 -9.94 -13.46 17.72
CA VAL A 246 -9.43 -12.51 16.70
C VAL A 246 -9.86 -11.11 17.12
N VAL A 247 -8.91 -10.19 17.23
CA VAL A 247 -9.14 -8.80 17.63
C VAL A 247 -8.68 -7.88 16.52
N ILE A 248 -9.63 -7.10 16.00
CA ILE A 248 -9.44 -6.14 14.91
C ILE A 248 -9.64 -4.75 15.49
N ASP A 249 -8.54 -4.10 15.87
CA ASP A 249 -8.61 -2.82 16.57
C ASP A 249 -7.39 -1.94 16.26
N PHE A 250 -7.45 -0.67 16.67
CA PHE A 250 -6.33 0.25 16.60
C PHE A 250 -5.64 0.39 17.95
N PRO A 251 -4.39 0.90 17.99
CA PRO A 251 -3.58 0.93 19.18
C PRO A 251 -4.24 1.57 20.40
N ASP A 252 -4.78 2.78 20.26
CA ASP A 252 -5.35 3.54 21.39
C ASP A 252 -6.59 2.85 21.97
N THR A 253 -7.47 2.34 21.10
CA THR A 253 -8.67 1.60 21.54
C THR A 253 -8.27 0.27 22.19
N PHE A 254 -7.29 -0.45 21.60
CA PHE A 254 -6.82 -1.72 22.15
C PHE A 254 -6.17 -1.55 23.54
N GLU A 255 -5.45 -0.45 23.79
CA GLU A 255 -4.94 -0.11 25.13
C GLU A 255 -6.07 0.00 26.15
N LYS A 256 -7.21 0.59 25.80
CA LYS A 256 -8.39 0.74 26.64
C LYS A 256 -9.20 -0.55 26.77
N PHE A 257 -9.21 -1.38 25.73
CA PHE A 257 -9.93 -2.64 25.68
C PHE A 257 -9.23 -3.78 26.43
N THR A 258 -7.90 -3.77 26.49
CA THR A 258 -7.11 -4.84 27.11
C THR A 258 -7.36 -4.99 28.63
N PRO A 259 -7.43 -3.93 29.46
CA PRO A 259 -7.69 -4.10 30.89
C PRO A 259 -9.01 -4.83 31.22
N PRO A 260 -10.17 -4.53 30.60
CA PRO A 260 -11.39 -5.35 30.74
C PRO A 260 -11.21 -6.81 30.35
N LEU A 261 -10.49 -7.09 29.24
CA LEU A 261 -10.20 -8.47 28.82
C LEU A 261 -9.42 -9.22 29.93
N VAL A 262 -8.39 -8.59 30.48
CA VAL A 262 -7.58 -9.16 31.56
C VAL A 262 -8.40 -9.41 32.82
N ARG A 263 -9.21 -8.43 33.24
CA ARG A 263 -10.09 -8.57 34.43
C ARG A 263 -11.08 -9.73 34.29
N SER A 264 -11.44 -10.12 33.07
CA SER A 264 -12.32 -11.27 32.86
C SER A 264 -11.75 -12.60 33.37
N GLY A 265 -10.43 -12.71 33.51
CA GLY A 265 -9.70 -13.94 33.86
C GLY A 265 -9.81 -15.05 32.79
N LYS A 266 -10.51 -14.82 31.67
CA LYS A 266 -10.75 -15.80 30.61
C LYS A 266 -9.91 -15.56 29.37
N TRP A 267 -9.48 -14.31 29.14
CA TRP A 267 -8.71 -13.93 27.95
C TRP A 267 -7.25 -14.36 28.03
N ASN A 268 -6.67 -14.71 26.89
CA ASN A 268 -5.28 -15.11 26.79
C ASN A 268 -4.66 -14.58 25.48
N ALA A 269 -3.68 -13.69 25.58
CA ALA A 269 -2.98 -13.12 24.44
C ALA A 269 -2.29 -14.17 23.57
N THR A 270 -1.78 -15.27 24.17
CA THR A 270 -1.14 -16.34 23.38
C THR A 270 -2.11 -17.11 22.50
N LYS A 271 -3.43 -17.02 22.78
CA LYS A 271 -4.53 -17.56 21.99
C LYS A 271 -5.25 -16.48 21.18
N THR A 272 -4.65 -15.30 21.01
CA THR A 272 -5.24 -14.19 20.26
C THR A 272 -4.47 -13.93 18.98
N LEU A 273 -5.21 -13.63 17.91
CA LEU A 273 -4.69 -13.09 16.66
C LEU A 273 -5.15 -11.63 16.52
N GLY A 274 -4.19 -10.75 16.36
CA GLY A 274 -4.40 -9.36 16.00
C GLY A 274 -4.12 -9.11 14.51
N ILE A 275 -4.13 -7.82 14.17
CA ILE A 275 -3.94 -7.33 12.81
C ILE A 275 -2.72 -6.39 12.74
N GLU A 276 -2.43 -5.87 11.55
CA GLU A 276 -1.27 -5.01 11.28
C GLU A 276 -1.22 -3.75 12.15
N ALA A 277 -2.37 -3.14 12.46
CA ALA A 277 -2.42 -1.94 13.28
C ALA A 277 -2.00 -2.20 14.74
N LEU A 278 -2.06 -3.45 15.21
CA LEU A 278 -1.56 -3.86 16.53
C LEU A 278 -0.09 -4.29 16.52
N ARG A 279 0.54 -4.33 15.33
CA ARG A 279 1.97 -4.62 15.19
C ARG A 279 2.81 -3.38 15.53
N ASN A 280 2.65 -2.87 16.72
CA ASN A 280 3.36 -1.70 17.24
C ASN A 280 3.99 -2.03 18.59
N ALA A 281 5.34 -2.10 18.62
CA ALA A 281 6.06 -2.47 19.83
C ALA A 281 5.85 -1.45 20.96
N GLU A 282 5.85 -0.15 20.64
CA GLU A 282 5.64 0.91 21.63
C GLU A 282 4.29 0.76 22.35
N THR A 283 3.22 0.50 21.57
CA THR A 283 1.88 0.23 22.14
C THR A 283 1.85 -1.04 22.99
N LEU A 284 2.42 -2.13 22.45
CA LEU A 284 2.40 -3.41 23.18
C LEU A 284 3.24 -3.38 24.44
N ASP A 285 4.38 -2.68 24.43
CA ASP A 285 5.22 -2.47 25.64
C ASP A 285 4.51 -1.62 26.70
N LYS A 286 3.73 -0.62 26.27
CA LYS A 286 2.92 0.21 27.17
C LYS A 286 1.83 -0.61 27.87
N ILE A 287 1.21 -1.57 27.17
CA ILE A 287 0.24 -2.50 27.78
C ILE A 287 0.96 -3.53 28.67
N GLY A 288 2.14 -3.99 28.28
CA GLY A 288 3.01 -4.85 29.05
C GLY A 288 2.67 -6.34 29.00
N ASP A 289 2.88 -7.03 30.14
CA ASP A 289 2.76 -8.49 30.26
C ASP A 289 1.44 -9.10 29.74
N PRO A 290 0.27 -8.45 29.91
CA PRO A 290 -0.99 -9.04 29.45
C PRO A 290 -1.02 -9.40 27.94
N VAL A 291 -0.26 -8.69 27.12
CA VAL A 291 -0.24 -8.93 25.66
C VAL A 291 0.95 -9.77 25.18
N LYS A 292 1.77 -10.28 26.11
CA LYS A 292 2.87 -11.18 25.77
C LYS A 292 2.37 -12.43 25.04
N GLY A 293 2.96 -12.71 23.88
CA GLY A 293 2.57 -13.83 23.03
C GLY A 293 1.45 -13.53 22.06
N LEU A 294 0.87 -12.31 22.09
CA LEU A 294 -0.04 -11.84 21.02
C LEU A 294 0.63 -12.03 19.67
N SER A 295 -0.13 -12.57 18.72
CA SER A 295 0.35 -12.76 17.34
C SER A 295 -0.67 -12.19 16.36
N GLY A 296 -0.30 -12.05 15.10
CA GLY A 296 -1.22 -11.51 14.11
C GLY A 296 -0.66 -11.53 12.71
N SER A 297 -1.43 -10.97 11.79
CA SER A 297 -0.99 -10.77 10.40
C SER A 297 -0.72 -9.29 10.13
N ALA A 298 0.26 -9.01 9.28
CA ALA A 298 0.56 -7.66 8.80
C ALA A 298 1.15 -7.73 7.39
N GLY A 299 0.92 -6.72 6.59
CA GLY A 299 1.71 -6.51 5.39
C GLY A 299 3.18 -6.33 5.75
N SER A 300 4.09 -6.82 4.93
CA SER A 300 5.51 -6.86 5.25
C SER A 300 6.37 -6.18 4.20
N ALA A 301 7.13 -5.18 4.63
CA ALA A 301 8.19 -4.56 3.83
C ALA A 301 9.41 -5.48 3.63
N ALA A 302 9.50 -6.59 4.37
CA ALA A 302 10.63 -7.52 4.29
C ALA A 302 10.63 -8.39 3.03
N GLY A 303 9.57 -8.31 2.21
CA GLY A 303 9.36 -9.19 1.06
C GLY A 303 10.26 -8.95 -0.15
N GLY A 304 11.05 -7.87 -0.19
CA GLY A 304 11.90 -7.56 -1.33
C GLY A 304 13.19 -6.80 -0.99
N PRO A 305 14.15 -6.75 -1.92
CA PRO A 305 15.40 -6.02 -1.74
C PRO A 305 15.20 -4.52 -1.48
N ALA A 306 14.21 -3.89 -2.19
CA ALA A 306 13.91 -2.46 -2.06
C ALA A 306 13.43 -2.11 -0.65
N GLY A 307 12.51 -2.89 -0.08
CA GLY A 307 12.00 -2.68 1.29
C GLY A 307 13.10 -2.79 2.34
N LYS A 308 13.93 -3.83 2.25
CA LYS A 308 15.09 -3.99 3.16
C LYS A 308 16.05 -2.81 3.05
N ALA A 309 16.36 -2.38 1.83
CA ALA A 309 17.25 -1.24 1.57
C ALA A 309 16.65 0.07 2.13
N PHE A 310 15.33 0.26 2.00
CA PHE A 310 14.66 1.45 2.51
C PHE A 310 14.60 1.47 4.04
N ALA A 311 14.29 0.36 4.70
CA ALA A 311 14.34 0.26 6.16
C ALA A 311 15.74 0.59 6.72
N ALA A 312 16.80 0.12 6.04
CA ALA A 312 18.17 0.46 6.39
C ALA A 312 18.50 1.94 6.13
N TYR A 313 18.00 2.50 5.03
CA TYR A 313 18.10 3.93 4.70
C TYR A 313 17.38 4.78 5.77
N TRP A 314 16.15 4.44 6.11
CA TRP A 314 15.34 5.10 7.12
C TRP A 314 16.08 5.24 8.44
N LYS A 315 16.57 4.12 8.97
CA LYS A 315 17.31 4.09 10.24
C LYS A 315 18.54 5.01 10.25
N ARG A 316 19.23 5.16 9.09
CA ARG A 316 20.45 5.96 9.01
C ARG A 316 20.20 7.44 8.76
N ASN A 317 19.15 7.77 8.00
CA ASN A 317 19.01 9.11 7.42
C ASN A 317 17.85 9.92 7.98
N VAL A 318 16.83 9.28 8.59
CA VAL A 318 15.66 9.99 9.12
C VAL A 318 15.81 10.17 10.62
N LYS A 319 16.25 11.38 11.00
CA LYS A 319 16.45 11.74 12.42
C LYS A 319 15.12 11.87 13.16
N GLY A 320 15.08 11.46 14.43
CA GLY A 320 13.91 11.57 15.29
C GLY A 320 12.73 10.67 14.89
N ALA A 321 12.98 9.70 14.00
CA ALA A 321 11.98 8.70 13.67
C ALA A 321 11.75 7.74 14.86
N LYS A 322 10.48 7.37 15.07
CA LYS A 322 10.10 6.26 15.94
C LYS A 322 10.56 4.92 15.34
N PRO A 323 10.54 3.82 16.09
CA PRO A 323 10.86 2.50 15.56
C PRO A 323 10.09 2.19 14.26
N TRP A 324 10.79 1.52 13.32
CA TRP A 324 10.24 1.16 12.03
C TRP A 324 9.06 0.21 12.14
N THR A 325 7.93 0.57 11.54
CA THR A 325 6.71 -0.25 11.54
C THR A 325 6.44 -0.92 10.18
N GLY A 326 6.95 -0.35 9.10
CA GLY A 326 6.67 -0.72 7.72
C GLY A 326 5.77 0.29 7.00
N PHE A 327 4.86 0.93 7.70
CA PHE A 327 3.92 1.91 7.12
C PHE A 327 4.61 3.19 6.61
N GLU A 328 5.81 3.49 7.08
CA GLU A 328 6.64 4.55 6.52
C GLU A 328 6.94 4.28 5.04
N GLY A 329 7.17 3.01 4.69
CA GLY A 329 7.37 2.59 3.30
C GLY A 329 6.16 2.87 2.44
N THR A 330 4.95 2.57 2.89
CA THR A 330 3.72 2.81 2.12
C THR A 330 3.42 4.30 1.94
N SER A 331 3.68 5.12 2.96
CA SER A 331 3.53 6.57 2.87
C SER A 331 4.53 7.20 1.90
N PHE A 332 5.76 6.72 1.93
CA PHE A 332 6.80 7.06 0.96
C PHE A 332 6.40 6.66 -0.46
N ASP A 333 5.91 5.44 -0.66
CA ASP A 333 5.50 4.90 -1.96
C ASP A 333 4.31 5.63 -2.55
N ALA A 334 3.35 6.03 -1.72
CA ALA A 334 2.23 6.85 -2.12
C ALA A 334 2.68 8.19 -2.75
N ALA A 335 3.64 8.86 -2.12
CA ALA A 335 4.21 10.09 -2.66
C ALA A 335 5.08 9.85 -3.91
N MET A 336 5.84 8.74 -3.96
CA MET A 336 6.70 8.41 -5.09
C MET A 336 5.92 8.07 -6.36
N THR A 337 4.83 7.34 -6.25
CA THR A 337 3.99 6.97 -7.42
C THR A 337 3.33 8.20 -8.03
N ALA A 338 2.76 9.09 -7.21
CA ALA A 338 2.21 10.36 -7.67
C ALA A 338 3.28 11.24 -8.36
N PHE A 339 4.48 11.28 -7.82
CA PHE A 339 5.61 12.00 -8.41
C PHE A 339 6.03 11.42 -9.77
N LEU A 340 6.20 10.10 -9.88
CA LEU A 340 6.58 9.48 -11.15
C LEU A 340 5.49 9.68 -12.21
N ALA A 341 4.20 9.69 -11.83
CA ALA A 341 3.10 10.04 -12.71
C ALA A 341 3.19 11.50 -13.20
N ALA A 342 3.59 12.44 -12.34
CA ALA A 342 3.83 13.83 -12.72
C ALA A 342 5.01 13.97 -13.70
N VAL A 343 6.09 13.25 -13.46
CA VAL A 343 7.25 13.19 -14.38
C VAL A 343 6.85 12.59 -15.73
N ARG A 344 6.12 11.48 -15.74
CA ARG A 344 5.67 10.79 -16.98
C ARG A 344 4.80 11.68 -17.86
N THR A 345 3.94 12.46 -17.23
CA THR A 345 3.00 13.35 -17.93
C THR A 345 3.52 14.76 -18.10
N CYS A 346 4.68 15.11 -17.51
CA CYS A 346 5.19 16.48 -17.39
C CYS A 346 4.10 17.46 -16.93
N SER A 347 3.34 17.07 -15.91
CA SER A 347 2.17 17.81 -15.44
C SER A 347 1.86 17.50 -13.97
N SER A 348 1.33 18.48 -13.26
CA SER A 348 0.73 18.30 -11.93
C SER A 348 -0.81 18.24 -11.96
N SER A 349 -1.41 18.24 -13.15
CA SER A 349 -2.86 18.13 -13.28
C SER A 349 -3.35 16.74 -12.87
N PRO A 350 -4.26 16.61 -11.87
CA PRO A 350 -4.76 15.31 -11.42
C PRO A 350 -5.39 14.48 -12.54
N ALA A 351 -6.03 15.14 -13.51
CA ALA A 351 -6.60 14.47 -14.70
C ALA A 351 -5.54 13.75 -15.54
N LYS A 352 -4.29 14.25 -15.56
CA LYS A 352 -3.16 13.60 -16.24
C LYS A 352 -2.47 12.61 -15.29
N LEU A 353 -2.33 12.95 -14.00
CA LEU A 353 -1.67 12.08 -13.02
C LEU A 353 -2.36 10.71 -12.95
N LYS A 354 -3.69 10.69 -12.80
CA LYS A 354 -4.46 9.44 -12.67
C LYS A 354 -4.26 8.47 -13.84
N THR A 355 -4.07 8.99 -15.07
CA THR A 355 -3.84 8.14 -16.24
C THR A 355 -2.45 7.50 -16.25
N ALA A 356 -1.49 8.09 -15.56
CA ALA A 356 -0.11 7.63 -15.51
C ALA A 356 0.20 6.76 -14.29
N MET A 357 -0.64 6.76 -13.24
CA MET A 357 -0.36 6.03 -11.99
C MET A 357 -0.03 4.55 -12.26
N ARG A 358 -0.83 3.86 -13.07
CA ARG A 358 -0.58 2.45 -13.44
C ARG A 358 0.61 2.28 -14.37
N ALA A 359 0.83 3.25 -15.28
CA ALA A 359 1.93 3.19 -16.24
C ALA A 359 3.33 3.40 -15.61
N VAL A 360 3.39 3.85 -14.35
CA VAL A 360 4.66 4.06 -13.63
C VAL A 360 4.86 3.08 -12.49
N SER A 361 3.86 2.26 -12.18
CA SER A 361 3.84 1.42 -10.98
C SER A 361 4.06 -0.07 -11.24
N GLY A 362 3.69 -0.57 -12.42
CA GLY A 362 3.76 -1.99 -12.74
C GLY A 362 4.56 -2.32 -14.00
N PRO A 363 4.80 -3.62 -14.26
CA PRO A 363 5.46 -4.10 -15.47
C PRO A 363 4.56 -3.89 -16.72
N PRO A 364 5.18 -3.83 -17.94
CA PRO A 364 6.62 -3.84 -18.18
C PRO A 364 7.26 -2.48 -17.90
N GLY A 365 8.59 -2.44 -17.77
CA GLY A 365 9.31 -1.17 -17.66
C GLY A 365 10.65 -1.28 -16.96
N LEU A 366 11.38 -0.16 -16.98
CA LEU A 366 12.61 -0.04 -16.21
C LEU A 366 12.29 -0.11 -14.72
N LYS A 367 12.88 -1.06 -14.00
CA LYS A 367 12.73 -1.14 -12.54
C LYS A 367 13.35 0.06 -11.85
N VAL A 368 12.51 0.77 -11.11
CA VAL A 368 12.87 2.00 -10.39
C VAL A 368 12.63 1.80 -8.90
N THR A 369 13.63 2.12 -8.11
CA THR A 369 13.55 2.19 -6.65
C THR A 369 13.95 3.60 -6.19
N PHE A 370 13.85 3.88 -4.91
CA PHE A 370 14.38 5.13 -4.37
C PHE A 370 15.88 5.30 -4.61
N GLN A 371 16.64 4.23 -4.77
CA GLN A 371 18.11 4.26 -4.96
C GLN A 371 18.52 4.70 -6.38
N ASN A 372 17.75 4.34 -7.40
CA ASN A 372 18.02 4.71 -8.80
C ASN A 372 16.98 5.70 -9.37
N LEU A 373 16.31 6.46 -8.48
CA LEU A 373 15.19 7.33 -8.81
C LEU A 373 15.52 8.33 -9.95
N ALA A 374 16.71 8.91 -9.98
CA ALA A 374 17.12 9.83 -11.05
C ALA A 374 17.15 9.17 -12.44
N THR A 375 17.53 7.90 -12.52
CA THR A 375 17.47 7.11 -13.76
C THR A 375 16.02 6.87 -14.19
N GLY A 376 15.16 6.54 -13.23
CA GLY A 376 13.71 6.39 -13.44
C GLY A 376 13.07 7.70 -13.94
N VAL A 377 13.42 8.83 -13.31
CA VAL A 377 12.96 10.17 -13.71
C VAL A 377 13.34 10.49 -15.16
N LYS A 378 14.59 10.24 -15.57
CA LYS A 378 15.01 10.42 -16.96
C LYS A 378 14.23 9.54 -17.94
N ALA A 379 14.00 8.28 -17.56
CA ALA A 379 13.23 7.34 -18.38
C ALA A 379 11.77 7.77 -18.52
N ALA A 380 11.10 8.09 -17.42
CA ALA A 380 9.71 8.51 -17.42
C ALA A 380 9.50 9.82 -18.19
N ALA A 381 10.36 10.83 -18.00
CA ALA A 381 10.31 12.09 -18.75
C ALA A 381 10.52 11.92 -20.25
N ALA A 382 11.33 10.93 -20.66
CA ALA A 382 11.51 10.56 -22.06
C ALA A 382 10.34 9.72 -22.64
N GLY A 383 9.30 9.48 -21.87
CA GLY A 383 8.15 8.68 -22.29
C GLY A 383 8.38 7.17 -22.25
N ARG A 384 9.49 6.68 -21.67
CA ARG A 384 9.75 5.24 -21.50
C ARG A 384 8.99 4.69 -20.31
N ASP A 385 8.61 3.43 -20.39
CA ASP A 385 7.92 2.77 -19.28
C ASP A 385 8.88 2.53 -18.12
N VAL A 386 8.36 2.77 -16.92
CA VAL A 386 9.03 2.51 -15.66
C VAL A 386 8.13 1.64 -14.78
N ASN A 387 8.76 0.81 -13.98
CA ASN A 387 8.10 -0.04 -12.99
C ASN A 387 8.67 0.30 -11.62
N TYR A 388 7.89 0.97 -10.78
CA TYR A 388 8.32 1.39 -9.46
C TYR A 388 8.25 0.23 -8.46
N GLU A 389 9.40 -0.22 -8.02
CA GLU A 389 9.55 -1.19 -6.94
C GLU A 389 9.60 -0.44 -5.60
N GLY A 390 8.48 -0.47 -4.88
CA GLY A 390 8.27 0.37 -3.70
C GLY A 390 9.18 0.04 -2.51
N ALA A 391 9.19 0.98 -1.57
CA ALA A 391 9.87 0.86 -0.28
C ALA A 391 9.17 -0.12 0.68
N PHE A 392 7.88 -0.36 0.47
CA PHE A 392 7.12 -1.37 1.21
C PHE A 392 6.97 -2.66 0.40
N SER A 393 6.42 -2.56 -0.80
CA SER A 393 6.17 -3.68 -1.72
C SER A 393 6.16 -3.16 -3.17
N PRO A 394 6.17 -4.04 -4.19
CA PRO A 394 5.79 -3.63 -5.53
C PRO A 394 4.44 -2.91 -5.49
N VAL A 395 4.34 -1.79 -6.21
CA VAL A 395 3.13 -0.94 -6.20
C VAL A 395 2.42 -1.10 -7.55
N ASP A 396 2.09 -2.33 -7.90
CA ASP A 396 1.44 -2.66 -9.17
C ASP A 396 -0.06 -2.36 -9.07
N PHE A 397 -0.45 -1.13 -9.42
CA PHE A 397 -1.85 -0.72 -9.35
C PHE A 397 -2.70 -1.41 -10.42
N ASP A 398 -3.80 -1.98 -9.98
CA ASP A 398 -4.84 -2.54 -10.85
C ASP A 398 -5.82 -1.45 -11.36
N LYS A 399 -6.91 -1.89 -12.00
CA LYS A 399 -7.95 -0.98 -12.53
C LYS A 399 -8.71 -0.20 -11.44
N HIS A 400 -8.68 -0.65 -10.20
CA HIS A 400 -9.33 -0.02 -9.05
C HIS A 400 -8.39 0.88 -8.24
N GLY A 401 -7.11 0.99 -8.64
CA GLY A 401 -6.09 1.72 -7.88
C GLY A 401 -5.58 0.94 -6.67
N ASP A 402 -5.78 -0.38 -6.65
CA ASP A 402 -5.32 -1.28 -5.60
C ASP A 402 -4.00 -1.93 -6.00
N ILE A 403 -3.17 -2.30 -5.01
CA ILE A 403 -2.02 -3.16 -5.29
C ILE A 403 -2.46 -4.63 -5.29
N GLY A 404 -2.17 -5.33 -6.40
CA GLY A 404 -2.63 -6.71 -6.63
C GLY A 404 -1.77 -7.77 -5.95
N SER A 405 -0.54 -7.46 -5.55
CA SER A 405 0.38 -8.39 -4.93
C SER A 405 0.93 -7.85 -3.62
N ALA A 406 1.11 -8.73 -2.64
CA ALA A 406 1.67 -8.34 -1.35
C ALA A 406 2.38 -9.49 -0.65
N VAL A 407 3.35 -9.15 0.18
CA VAL A 407 3.93 -10.06 1.15
C VAL A 407 3.32 -9.73 2.51
N TYR A 408 2.82 -10.75 3.17
CA TYR A 408 2.36 -10.66 4.55
C TYR A 408 3.30 -11.42 5.45
N GLU A 409 3.40 -10.99 6.71
CA GLU A 409 4.03 -11.76 7.77
C GLU A 409 3.02 -12.16 8.84
N ILE A 410 3.27 -13.29 9.46
CA ILE A 410 2.67 -13.64 10.74
C ILE A 410 3.69 -13.25 11.80
N TRP A 411 3.29 -12.31 12.64
CA TRP A 411 4.13 -11.75 13.68
C TRP A 411 3.74 -12.24 15.09
N ARG A 412 4.64 -12.10 16.03
CA ARG A 412 4.39 -12.34 17.46
C ARG A 412 5.16 -11.35 18.31
N TYR A 413 4.52 -10.83 19.32
CA TYR A 413 5.14 -10.02 20.36
C TYR A 413 5.74 -10.92 21.45
N ASP A 414 7.00 -10.72 21.81
CA ASP A 414 7.73 -11.57 22.76
C ASP A 414 7.58 -11.13 24.23
N GLY A 415 7.04 -9.92 24.45
CA GLY A 415 6.89 -9.32 25.78
C GLY A 415 8.13 -8.60 26.29
N ALA A 416 9.13 -8.39 25.43
CA ALA A 416 10.38 -7.70 25.74
C ALA A 416 10.71 -6.61 24.70
N GLY A 417 9.70 -5.91 24.18
CA GLY A 417 9.86 -4.87 23.18
C GLY A 417 10.13 -5.40 21.78
N LYS A 418 10.00 -6.70 21.54
CA LYS A 418 10.31 -7.27 20.24
C LYS A 418 9.09 -7.90 19.59
N ILE A 419 8.88 -7.50 18.34
CA ILE A 419 7.98 -8.16 17.43
C ILE A 419 8.82 -9.00 16.47
N VAL A 420 8.60 -10.33 16.51
CA VAL A 420 9.32 -11.27 15.67
C VAL A 420 8.42 -11.75 14.53
N SER A 421 8.97 -11.83 13.33
CA SER A 421 8.29 -12.44 12.17
C SER A 421 8.44 -13.96 12.29
N LEU A 422 7.32 -14.68 12.34
CA LEU A 422 7.30 -16.14 12.43
C LEU A 422 7.38 -16.79 11.06
N ARG A 423 6.68 -16.21 10.07
CA ARG A 423 6.68 -16.65 8.67
C ARG A 423 6.16 -15.55 7.75
N THR A 424 6.49 -15.65 6.49
CA THR A 424 5.95 -14.79 5.43
C THR A 424 5.07 -15.58 4.47
N ILE A 425 4.07 -14.92 3.90
CA ILE A 425 3.13 -15.46 2.91
C ILE A 425 3.07 -14.46 1.77
N THR A 426 3.36 -14.90 0.55
CA THR A 426 3.29 -14.05 -0.64
C THR A 426 1.99 -14.30 -1.39
N PHE A 427 1.23 -13.24 -1.63
CA PHE A 427 0.13 -13.24 -2.58
C PHE A 427 0.59 -12.53 -3.85
N ARG A 428 0.31 -13.15 -4.98
CA ARG A 428 0.46 -12.53 -6.30
C ARG A 428 -0.93 -12.39 -6.87
N GLY A 429 -1.29 -11.17 -7.30
CA GLY A 429 -2.49 -10.95 -8.05
C GLY A 429 -2.47 -11.79 -9.33
N GLY A 430 -3.58 -12.44 -9.63
CA GLY A 430 -3.79 -13.15 -10.88
C GLY A 430 -4.18 -12.19 -11.98
#